data_1a30626270e243a00ae8ea35b2119568
#
_entry.id   1a30626270e243a00ae8ea35b2119568
#
_cell.length_a   1.000
_cell.length_b   1.000
_cell.length_c   1.000
_cell.angle_alpha   90.00
_cell.angle_beta   90.00
_cell.angle_gamma   90.00
#
_symmetry.space_group_name_H-M   'P 1'
#
loop_
_entity.id
_entity.type
_entity.pdbx_description
1 polymer ?
#
loop_
_entity_poly.entity_id
_entity_poly.type
_entity_poly.pdbx_seq_one_letter_code
_entity_poly.pdbx_strand_id
1 'polypeptide(L)'
;AFQDQKDINSILVEIPNITSSPGVIPTAIWFEETSNILKIGISALKMKDSLNSDLFFHSNFKRLIGNPVENINQTNILSPSECGEKFFKFLWANIPRKYEILRLVLTAPIDTYKGYREWLVNLCGEISVDEIALVDEPTAASLGVNVPFGSKIMTLDIGGSTIDMNIVKIEGGEGKSSPIAELLKFKGKDVSSISKQKIRCAEIIGKTGSKIGGKDIDQWIIDYFIPDNKYSINLLKAEQIKCKLSSSEIEYENKYPTKLLVEENQEEVFYISKKIFEKIIIENNLLNHLNSLLKDLLNQARGKFCTLDDLSAIILVGGGTQIPLIKEWIAKKISKIEIKSPPPIESIALGALAMTPGVKIKDILNKGLSIRLFNKREQKHFWHPIFCKGQTWPTE
;
A
#
# COMPACT_ATOMS: atom_id res chain seq x y z
N ALA A 1 -0.12 -9.07 -11.99
CA ALA A 1 0.13 -10.51 -12.19
C ALA A 1 -1.06 -11.17 -12.85
N PHE A 2 -0.84 -12.26 -13.59
CA PHE A 2 -1.88 -13.11 -14.17
C PHE A 2 -1.77 -14.54 -13.65
N GLN A 3 -2.90 -15.21 -13.59
CA GLN A 3 -2.97 -16.66 -13.39
C GLN A 3 -3.92 -17.25 -14.42
N ASP A 4 -3.48 -18.29 -15.13
CA ASP A 4 -4.35 -19.04 -16.03
C ASP A 4 -5.31 -19.92 -15.20
N GLN A 5 -6.53 -20.10 -15.66
CA GLN A 5 -7.49 -20.99 -14.99
C GLN A 5 -7.01 -22.46 -14.93
N LYS A 6 -6.16 -22.85 -15.86
CA LYS A 6 -5.65 -24.24 -16.00
C LYS A 6 -4.28 -24.44 -15.36
N ASP A 7 -3.57 -23.35 -15.05
CA ASP A 7 -2.22 -23.39 -14.49
C ASP A 7 -2.22 -22.71 -13.11
N ILE A 8 -1.61 -23.38 -12.13
CA ILE A 8 -1.46 -22.84 -10.77
C ILE A 8 -0.36 -21.75 -10.74
N ASN A 9 0.48 -21.68 -11.77
CA ASN A 9 1.59 -20.75 -11.82
C ASN A 9 1.12 -19.32 -12.13
N SER A 10 1.51 -18.40 -11.27
CA SER A 10 1.29 -16.96 -11.47
C SER A 10 2.40 -16.37 -12.32
N ILE A 11 2.05 -15.54 -13.29
CA ILE A 11 2.99 -14.88 -14.19
C ILE A 11 2.98 -13.36 -13.90
N LEU A 12 4.15 -12.78 -13.69
CA LEU A 12 4.31 -11.33 -13.63
C LEU A 12 4.30 -10.77 -15.07
N VAL A 13 3.45 -9.79 -15.30
CA VAL A 13 3.25 -9.24 -16.64
C VAL A 13 4.26 -8.14 -16.91
N GLU A 14 4.86 -8.20 -18.07
CA GLU A 14 5.66 -7.12 -18.64
C GLU A 14 4.88 -6.43 -19.74
N ILE A 15 4.72 -5.11 -19.62
CA ILE A 15 4.07 -4.27 -20.63
C ILE A 15 5.14 -3.31 -21.15
N PRO A 16 5.52 -3.40 -22.43
CA PRO A 16 6.59 -2.58 -23.00
C PRO A 16 6.34 -1.09 -22.78
N ASN A 17 7.36 -0.36 -22.38
CA ASN A 17 7.35 1.08 -22.09
C ASN A 17 6.45 1.51 -20.92
N ILE A 18 5.82 0.59 -20.19
CA ILE A 18 4.99 0.89 -19.01
C ILE A 18 5.63 0.32 -17.75
N THR A 19 5.98 -0.97 -17.75
CA THR A 19 6.63 -1.63 -16.61
C THR A 19 8.11 -1.26 -16.50
N SER A 20 8.61 -1.06 -15.28
CA SER A 20 10.04 -0.92 -15.00
C SER A 20 10.75 -2.27 -14.87
N SER A 21 10.03 -3.27 -14.42
CA SER A 21 10.38 -4.70 -14.39
C SER A 21 9.10 -5.52 -14.42
N PRO A 22 9.14 -6.83 -14.69
CA PRO A 22 7.94 -7.66 -14.71
C PRO A 22 7.08 -7.47 -13.46
N GLY A 23 5.82 -7.12 -13.65
CA GLY A 23 4.86 -6.88 -12.56
C GLY A 23 4.96 -5.53 -11.86
N VAL A 24 5.95 -4.69 -12.15
CA VAL A 24 6.17 -3.40 -11.47
C VAL A 24 5.94 -2.23 -12.42
N ILE A 25 5.02 -1.35 -12.04
CA ILE A 25 4.70 -0.13 -12.80
C ILE A 25 4.92 1.09 -11.89
N PRO A 26 5.82 2.01 -12.25
CA PRO A 26 5.96 3.27 -11.53
C PRO A 26 4.63 4.05 -11.52
N THR A 27 4.21 4.55 -10.35
CA THR A 27 3.02 5.39 -10.20
C THR A 27 3.34 6.81 -10.68
N ALA A 28 3.46 6.97 -12.00
CA ALA A 28 3.80 8.19 -12.69
C ALA A 28 2.94 8.36 -13.95
N ILE A 29 2.53 9.60 -14.22
CA ILE A 29 1.75 9.99 -15.38
C ILE A 29 2.33 11.29 -15.94
N TRP A 30 2.47 11.33 -17.26
CA TRP A 30 2.67 12.55 -18.04
C TRP A 30 1.41 12.80 -18.84
N PHE A 31 0.77 13.93 -18.63
CA PHE A 31 -0.44 14.30 -19.35
C PHE A 31 -0.37 15.73 -19.85
N GLU A 32 -0.44 15.88 -21.15
CA GLU A 32 -0.50 17.18 -21.85
C GLU A 32 -1.78 17.24 -22.66
N GLU A 33 -2.72 18.05 -22.19
CA GLU A 33 -4.07 18.15 -22.78
C GLU A 33 -4.04 18.73 -24.20
N THR A 34 -3.22 19.76 -24.43
CA THR A 34 -3.14 20.46 -25.71
C THR A 34 -2.68 19.59 -26.86
N SER A 35 -1.74 18.68 -26.61
CA SER A 35 -1.21 17.72 -27.58
C SER A 35 -1.88 16.35 -27.49
N ASN A 36 -2.79 16.15 -26.54
CA ASN A 36 -3.42 14.88 -26.19
C ASN A 36 -2.41 13.75 -25.95
N ILE A 37 -1.27 14.10 -25.36
CA ILE A 37 -0.22 13.13 -25.01
C ILE A 37 -0.47 12.60 -23.61
N LEU A 38 -0.63 11.28 -23.51
CA LEU A 38 -0.72 10.56 -22.24
C LEU A 38 0.34 9.46 -22.21
N LYS A 39 1.20 9.47 -21.19
CA LYS A 39 2.18 8.41 -20.89
C LYS A 39 2.08 8.01 -19.43
N ILE A 40 2.30 6.72 -19.13
CA ILE A 40 2.31 6.21 -17.76
C ILE A 40 3.57 5.37 -17.50
N GLY A 41 3.85 5.13 -16.20
CA GLY A 41 4.94 4.27 -15.78
C GLY A 41 6.30 4.78 -16.23
N ILE A 42 7.12 3.87 -16.79
CA ILE A 42 8.48 4.20 -17.20
C ILE A 42 8.53 5.24 -18.35
N SER A 43 7.53 5.27 -19.23
CA SER A 43 7.45 6.27 -20.29
C SER A 43 7.20 7.67 -19.76
N ALA A 44 6.41 7.82 -18.69
CA ALA A 44 6.18 9.11 -18.05
C ALA A 44 7.47 9.63 -17.38
N LEU A 45 8.24 8.74 -16.74
CA LEU A 45 9.54 9.09 -16.16
C LEU A 45 10.54 9.53 -17.22
N LYS A 46 10.66 8.77 -18.32
CA LYS A 46 11.54 9.14 -19.44
C LYS A 46 11.16 10.49 -20.07
N MET A 47 9.86 10.77 -20.18
CA MET A 47 9.38 12.03 -20.73
C MET A 47 9.76 13.21 -19.83
N LYS A 48 9.58 13.05 -18.52
CA LYS A 48 10.02 14.02 -17.52
C LYS A 48 11.52 14.30 -17.63
N ASP A 49 12.35 13.25 -17.68
CA ASP A 49 13.80 13.38 -17.76
C ASP A 49 14.23 14.07 -19.07
N SER A 50 13.58 13.74 -20.19
CA SER A 50 13.97 14.29 -21.51
C SER A 50 13.60 15.76 -21.68
N LEU A 51 12.49 16.20 -21.08
CA LEU A 51 11.98 17.58 -21.22
C LEU A 51 12.39 18.46 -20.04
N ASN A 52 12.97 17.89 -19.00
CA ASN A 52 13.37 18.55 -17.74
C ASN A 52 12.24 19.48 -17.20
N SER A 53 10.99 19.01 -17.29
CA SER A 53 9.80 19.78 -16.92
C SER A 53 8.91 18.97 -16.01
N ASP A 54 8.42 19.61 -14.95
CA ASP A 54 7.42 19.05 -14.05
C ASP A 54 5.98 19.47 -14.40
N LEU A 55 5.78 20.31 -15.38
CA LEU A 55 4.48 20.96 -15.66
C LEU A 55 3.36 19.94 -15.92
N PHE A 56 3.64 18.89 -16.69
CA PHE A 56 2.68 17.87 -17.08
C PHE A 56 2.90 16.53 -16.37
N PHE A 57 3.83 16.50 -15.40
CA PHE A 57 4.22 15.28 -14.70
C PHE A 57 3.54 15.18 -13.34
N HIS A 58 2.85 14.06 -13.09
CA HIS A 58 2.22 13.77 -11.82
C HIS A 58 2.70 12.43 -11.27
N SER A 59 3.04 12.42 -10.00
CA SER A 59 3.39 11.20 -9.27
C SER A 59 2.77 11.24 -7.87
N ASN A 60 2.87 10.14 -7.12
CA ASN A 60 2.35 10.07 -5.74
C ASN A 60 0.83 10.23 -5.58
N PHE A 61 0.06 10.34 -6.65
CA PHE A 61 -1.37 10.55 -6.60
C PHE A 61 -2.11 9.40 -5.89
N LYS A 62 -1.61 8.16 -5.90
CA LYS A 62 -2.24 7.00 -5.24
C LYS A 62 -2.59 7.29 -3.77
N ARG A 63 -1.68 7.89 -3.02
CA ARG A 63 -1.88 8.18 -1.57
C ARG A 63 -2.89 9.30 -1.29
N LEU A 64 -3.22 10.08 -2.30
CA LEU A 64 -4.11 11.24 -2.20
C LEU A 64 -5.54 10.91 -2.67
N ILE A 65 -5.73 9.82 -3.41
CA ILE A 65 -7.05 9.37 -3.88
C ILE A 65 -7.97 9.10 -2.69
N GLY A 66 -9.19 9.63 -2.75
CA GLY A 66 -10.19 9.47 -1.70
C GLY A 66 -9.94 10.30 -0.44
N ASN A 67 -9.01 11.24 -0.48
CA ASN A 67 -8.79 12.20 0.59
C ASN A 67 -9.75 13.39 0.46
N PRO A 68 -10.42 13.82 1.57
CA PRO A 68 -11.29 15.00 1.54
C PRO A 68 -10.55 16.33 1.28
N VAL A 69 -9.21 16.34 1.29
CA VAL A 69 -8.35 17.52 1.04
C VAL A 69 -7.93 17.59 -0.43
N GLU A 70 -8.75 17.14 -1.37
CA GLU A 70 -8.47 17.27 -2.81
C GLU A 70 -8.52 18.72 -3.33
N ASN A 71 -8.91 19.68 -2.52
CA ASN A 71 -8.87 21.13 -2.84
C ASN A 71 -7.48 21.73 -2.60
N ILE A 72 -6.46 21.18 -3.22
CA ILE A 72 -5.18 21.86 -3.31
C ILE A 72 -5.31 22.89 -4.45
N ASN A 73 -5.49 24.14 -4.05
CA ASN A 73 -5.37 25.32 -4.92
C ASN A 73 -3.95 25.40 -5.50
N GLN A 74 -3.65 24.58 -6.47
CA GLN A 74 -2.44 24.72 -7.27
C GLN A 74 -2.74 24.36 -8.73
N THR A 75 -2.16 25.10 -9.61
CA THR A 75 -2.04 25.04 -11.05
C THR A 75 -1.78 23.65 -11.68
N ASN A 76 -2.03 22.57 -11.00
CA ASN A 76 -1.95 21.22 -11.54
C ASN A 76 -3.19 20.91 -12.33
N ILE A 77 -2.99 20.56 -13.57
CA ILE A 77 -4.02 20.30 -14.59
C ILE A 77 -4.93 19.12 -14.21
N LEU A 78 -4.48 18.19 -13.32
CA LEU A 78 -5.24 17.00 -12.91
C LEU A 78 -5.27 16.84 -11.37
N SER A 79 -6.45 16.50 -10.85
CA SER A 79 -6.59 16.02 -9.48
C SER A 79 -5.98 14.62 -9.29
N PRO A 80 -5.66 14.20 -8.05
CA PRO A 80 -5.18 12.85 -7.77
C PRO A 80 -6.11 11.74 -8.27
N SER A 81 -7.42 11.92 -8.16
CA SER A 81 -8.43 10.98 -8.65
C SER A 81 -8.44 10.88 -10.17
N GLU A 82 -8.33 12.00 -10.88
CA GLU A 82 -8.23 12.04 -12.34
C GLU A 82 -6.92 11.41 -12.83
N CYS A 83 -5.79 11.69 -12.15
CA CYS A 83 -4.52 11.02 -12.44
C CYS A 83 -4.66 9.49 -12.33
N GLY A 84 -5.27 9.01 -11.24
CA GLY A 84 -5.50 7.59 -11.02
C GLY A 84 -6.40 6.98 -12.08
N GLU A 85 -7.48 7.67 -12.48
CA GLU A 85 -8.42 7.22 -13.50
C GLU A 85 -7.74 7.10 -14.87
N LYS A 86 -7.05 8.15 -15.32
CA LYS A 86 -6.30 8.13 -16.59
C LYS A 86 -5.21 7.06 -16.59
N PHE A 87 -4.48 6.93 -15.48
CA PHE A 87 -3.46 5.89 -15.30
C PHE A 87 -4.06 4.49 -15.46
N PHE A 88 -5.15 4.21 -14.77
CA PHE A 88 -5.80 2.90 -14.80
C PHE A 88 -6.39 2.59 -16.17
N LYS A 89 -7.14 3.52 -16.77
CA LYS A 89 -7.74 3.35 -18.11
C LYS A 89 -6.67 3.11 -19.17
N PHE A 90 -5.56 3.86 -19.13
CA PHE A 90 -4.44 3.65 -20.04
C PHE A 90 -3.78 2.29 -19.85
N LEU A 91 -3.53 1.89 -18.58
CA LEU A 91 -3.00 0.58 -18.26
C LEU A 91 -3.91 -0.52 -18.79
N TRP A 92 -5.22 -0.43 -18.51
CA TRP A 92 -6.22 -1.40 -18.94
C TRP A 92 -6.25 -1.57 -20.45
N ALA A 93 -6.21 -0.49 -21.20
CA ALA A 93 -6.19 -0.50 -22.65
C ALA A 93 -4.91 -1.12 -23.25
N ASN A 94 -3.81 -1.14 -22.50
CA ASN A 94 -2.52 -1.69 -22.93
C ASN A 94 -2.22 -3.10 -22.38
N ILE A 95 -3.14 -3.73 -21.68
CA ILE A 95 -3.02 -5.14 -21.33
C ILE A 95 -3.01 -5.96 -22.62
N PRO A 96 -2.07 -6.95 -22.76
CA PRO A 96 -1.96 -7.72 -23.98
C PRO A 96 -3.27 -8.44 -24.32
N ARG A 97 -3.82 -8.21 -25.52
CA ARG A 97 -5.10 -8.75 -25.99
C ARG A 97 -5.13 -10.27 -26.17
N LYS A 98 -3.99 -10.95 -26.02
CA LYS A 98 -3.93 -12.41 -26.06
C LYS A 98 -4.59 -13.09 -24.83
N TYR A 99 -4.93 -12.30 -23.81
CA TYR A 99 -5.61 -12.77 -22.61
C TYR A 99 -7.07 -12.32 -22.60
N GLU A 100 -7.97 -13.27 -22.37
CA GLU A 100 -9.34 -12.99 -21.96
C GLU A 100 -9.39 -12.91 -20.45
N ILE A 101 -9.75 -11.72 -19.94
CA ILE A 101 -9.73 -11.46 -18.50
C ILE A 101 -11.12 -11.73 -17.94
N LEU A 102 -11.28 -12.83 -17.23
CA LEU A 102 -12.54 -13.23 -16.60
C LEU A 102 -12.74 -12.58 -15.23
N ARG A 103 -11.64 -12.35 -14.52
CA ARG A 103 -11.65 -11.77 -13.17
C ARG A 103 -10.53 -10.76 -13.00
N LEU A 104 -10.86 -9.67 -12.29
CA LEU A 104 -9.91 -8.67 -11.84
C LEU A 104 -9.94 -8.59 -10.31
N VAL A 105 -8.78 -8.67 -9.68
CA VAL A 105 -8.65 -8.39 -8.26
C VAL A 105 -7.85 -7.12 -8.09
N LEU A 106 -8.40 -6.18 -7.34
CA LEU A 106 -7.80 -4.89 -7.04
C LEU A 106 -7.43 -4.84 -5.56
N THR A 107 -6.39 -4.10 -5.23
CA THR A 107 -5.96 -3.89 -3.85
C THR A 107 -6.08 -2.42 -3.46
N ALA A 108 -6.36 -2.17 -2.18
CA ALA A 108 -6.46 -0.82 -1.63
C ALA A 108 -5.71 -0.71 -0.29
N PRO A 109 -5.08 0.43 -0.01
CA PRO A 109 -4.45 0.68 1.29
C PRO A 109 -5.51 0.82 2.39
N ILE A 110 -5.15 0.45 3.64
CA ILE A 110 -6.08 0.46 4.77
C ILE A 110 -6.50 1.89 5.15
N ASP A 111 -5.55 2.81 5.20
CA ASP A 111 -5.79 4.15 5.77
C ASP A 111 -6.80 4.98 4.94
N THR A 112 -6.76 4.84 3.62
CA THR A 112 -7.67 5.53 2.69
C THR A 112 -8.75 4.62 2.12
N TYR A 113 -8.96 3.43 2.68
CA TYR A 113 -9.76 2.36 2.08
C TYR A 113 -11.15 2.82 1.62
N LYS A 114 -11.89 3.57 2.45
CA LYS A 114 -13.26 3.99 2.10
C LYS A 114 -13.31 4.88 0.86
N GLY A 115 -12.57 5.96 0.82
CA GLY A 115 -12.56 6.88 -0.31
C GLY A 115 -11.94 6.26 -1.56
N TYR A 116 -10.88 5.46 -1.37
CA TYR A 116 -10.25 4.71 -2.46
C TYR A 116 -11.20 3.67 -3.05
N ARG A 117 -11.97 2.96 -2.21
CA ARG A 117 -13.00 2.03 -2.62
C ARG A 117 -14.11 2.71 -3.43
N GLU A 118 -14.64 3.84 -2.96
CA GLU A 118 -15.67 4.60 -3.68
C GLU A 118 -15.18 5.03 -5.08
N TRP A 119 -13.95 5.51 -5.15
CA TRP A 119 -13.30 5.84 -6.43
C TRP A 119 -13.16 4.60 -7.34
N LEU A 120 -12.70 3.45 -6.81
CA LEU A 120 -12.58 2.21 -7.59
C LEU A 120 -13.94 1.68 -8.06
N VAL A 121 -14.99 1.75 -7.27
CA VAL A 121 -16.34 1.33 -7.67
C VAL A 121 -16.80 2.09 -8.91
N ASN A 122 -16.60 3.41 -8.92
CA ASN A 122 -16.95 4.24 -10.07
C ASN A 122 -16.14 3.86 -11.31
N LEU A 123 -14.83 3.69 -11.15
CA LEU A 123 -13.93 3.29 -12.23
C LEU A 123 -14.25 1.91 -12.81
N CYS A 124 -14.58 0.94 -11.96
CA CYS A 124 -14.89 -0.44 -12.35
C CYS A 124 -16.21 -0.57 -13.13
N GLY A 125 -17.11 0.40 -13.03
CA GLY A 125 -18.34 0.45 -13.81
C GLY A 125 -18.07 0.48 -15.33
N GLU A 126 -16.95 1.03 -15.75
CA GLU A 126 -16.56 1.18 -17.16
C GLU A 126 -15.75 -0.02 -17.71
N ILE A 127 -15.39 -0.98 -16.84
CA ILE A 127 -14.53 -2.11 -17.23
C ILE A 127 -15.40 -3.31 -17.62
N SER A 128 -15.15 -3.86 -18.81
CA SER A 128 -15.84 -5.06 -19.30
C SER A 128 -15.17 -6.34 -18.76
N VAL A 129 -15.39 -6.65 -17.47
CA VAL A 129 -14.96 -7.88 -16.81
C VAL A 129 -16.14 -8.41 -16.00
N ASP A 130 -16.32 -9.74 -16.01
CA ASP A 130 -17.45 -10.38 -15.34
C ASP A 130 -17.40 -10.29 -13.83
N GLU A 131 -16.18 -10.37 -13.27
CA GLU A 131 -15.98 -10.36 -11.83
C GLU A 131 -14.86 -9.43 -11.42
N ILE A 132 -15.16 -8.51 -10.53
CA ILE A 132 -14.19 -7.59 -9.93
C ILE A 132 -14.27 -7.71 -8.41
N ALA A 133 -13.13 -7.99 -7.78
CA ALA A 133 -12.99 -8.08 -6.33
C ALA A 133 -12.01 -7.05 -5.80
N LEU A 134 -12.24 -6.55 -4.60
CA LEU A 134 -11.40 -5.61 -3.89
C LEU A 134 -10.95 -6.20 -2.55
N VAL A 135 -9.67 -6.02 -2.22
CA VAL A 135 -9.06 -6.46 -0.96
C VAL A 135 -8.08 -5.40 -0.44
N ASP A 136 -7.85 -5.35 0.86
CA ASP A 136 -6.76 -4.53 1.39
C ASP A 136 -5.39 -5.18 1.12
N GLU A 137 -4.36 -4.33 0.93
CA GLU A 137 -3.01 -4.76 0.55
C GLU A 137 -2.39 -5.76 1.54
N PRO A 138 -2.43 -5.54 2.87
CA PRO A 138 -1.89 -6.51 3.82
C PRO A 138 -2.62 -7.86 3.84
N THR A 139 -3.93 -7.85 3.66
CA THR A 139 -4.71 -9.10 3.56
C THR A 139 -4.32 -9.88 2.30
N ALA A 140 -4.18 -9.20 1.15
CA ALA A 140 -3.69 -9.83 -0.08
C ALA A 140 -2.31 -10.46 0.15
N ALA A 141 -1.38 -9.74 0.79
CA ALA A 141 -0.07 -10.27 1.12
C ALA A 141 -0.12 -11.53 2.00
N SER A 142 -1.01 -11.53 3.00
CA SER A 142 -1.20 -12.68 3.91
C SER A 142 -1.66 -13.94 3.18
N LEU A 143 -2.45 -13.80 2.15
CA LEU A 143 -2.98 -14.92 1.36
C LEU A 143 -1.94 -15.54 0.42
N GLY A 144 -0.95 -14.76 0.01
CA GLY A 144 0.16 -15.24 -0.82
C GLY A 144 1.13 -16.19 -0.11
N VAL A 145 0.97 -16.36 1.21
CA VAL A 145 1.83 -17.23 2.03
C VAL A 145 1.07 -18.48 2.43
N ASN A 146 1.59 -19.62 2.02
CA ASN A 146 0.97 -20.90 2.30
C ASN A 146 1.11 -21.25 3.79
N VAL A 147 0.08 -20.99 4.59
CA VAL A 147 0.03 -21.26 6.03
C VAL A 147 -1.15 -22.16 6.38
N PRO A 148 -1.03 -23.00 7.44
CA PRO A 148 -2.12 -23.88 7.86
C PRO A 148 -3.39 -23.10 8.25
N PHE A 149 -4.55 -23.75 8.10
CA PHE A 149 -5.81 -23.23 8.59
C PHE A 149 -5.81 -22.99 10.10
N GLY A 150 -6.52 -21.99 10.57
CA GLY A 150 -6.53 -21.58 11.95
C GLY A 150 -5.36 -20.67 12.33
N SER A 151 -4.36 -20.56 11.45
CA SER A 151 -3.20 -19.69 11.69
C SER A 151 -3.61 -18.23 11.80
N LYS A 152 -3.04 -17.52 12.77
CA LYS A 152 -3.11 -16.07 12.89
C LYS A 152 -1.80 -15.48 12.35
N ILE A 153 -1.91 -14.62 11.37
CA ILE A 153 -0.76 -14.04 10.67
C ILE A 153 -0.78 -12.53 10.84
N MET A 154 0.36 -11.97 11.18
CA MET A 154 0.57 -10.53 11.13
C MET A 154 1.26 -10.16 9.81
N THR A 155 0.77 -9.14 9.13
CA THR A 155 1.47 -8.54 7.98
C THR A 155 1.93 -7.15 8.33
N LEU A 156 3.19 -6.84 7.99
CA LEU A 156 3.76 -5.51 7.99
C LEU A 156 4.12 -5.14 6.55
N ASP A 157 3.41 -4.20 5.99
CA ASP A 157 3.69 -3.62 4.67
C ASP A 157 4.25 -2.21 4.83
N ILE A 158 5.47 -1.98 4.33
CA ILE A 158 6.08 -0.65 4.25
C ILE A 158 6.32 -0.35 2.78
N GLY A 159 5.30 0.20 2.17
CA GLY A 159 5.29 0.59 0.77
C GLY A 159 5.98 1.94 0.52
N GLY A 160 5.89 2.41 -0.73
CA GLY A 160 6.44 3.72 -1.09
C GLY A 160 5.68 4.90 -0.48
N SER A 161 4.42 4.72 -0.08
CA SER A 161 3.54 5.82 0.34
C SER A 161 2.83 5.58 1.67
N THR A 162 2.75 4.34 2.13
CA THR A 162 2.02 3.94 3.35
C THR A 162 2.80 2.91 4.15
N ILE A 163 2.48 2.85 5.44
CA ILE A 163 2.78 1.74 6.33
C ILE A 163 1.45 1.14 6.74
N ASP A 164 1.27 -0.14 6.49
CA ASP A 164 0.06 -0.87 6.82
C ASP A 164 0.39 -2.12 7.65
N MET A 165 -0.41 -2.38 8.69
CA MET A 165 -0.29 -3.57 9.53
C MET A 165 -1.65 -4.21 9.73
N ASN A 166 -1.73 -5.53 9.62
CA ASN A 166 -2.93 -6.26 10.01
C ASN A 166 -2.59 -7.58 10.71
N ILE A 167 -3.59 -8.11 11.42
CA ILE A 167 -3.61 -9.49 11.90
C ILE A 167 -4.83 -10.15 11.30
N VAL A 168 -4.60 -11.26 10.60
CA VAL A 168 -5.64 -12.06 9.94
C VAL A 168 -5.60 -13.47 10.48
N LYS A 169 -6.77 -14.01 10.86
CA LYS A 169 -6.95 -15.44 11.14
C LYS A 169 -7.43 -16.14 9.87
N ILE A 170 -6.69 -17.11 9.40
CA ILE A 170 -7.07 -17.95 8.26
C ILE A 170 -8.09 -18.97 8.73
N GLU A 171 -9.37 -18.78 8.44
CA GLU A 171 -10.39 -19.75 8.80
C GLU A 171 -10.45 -20.89 7.77
N GLY A 172 -10.35 -22.12 8.26
CA GLY A 172 -10.57 -23.33 7.46
C GLY A 172 -12.06 -23.61 7.30
N GLY A 173 -12.43 -24.14 6.16
CA GLY A 173 -13.73 -24.74 5.93
C GLY A 173 -13.58 -26.01 5.11
N GLU A 174 -14.58 -26.87 5.06
CA GLU A 174 -14.51 -28.14 4.31
C GLU A 174 -14.02 -27.90 2.87
N GLY A 175 -12.82 -28.42 2.55
CA GLY A 175 -12.26 -28.57 1.22
C GLY A 175 -11.85 -27.30 0.47
N LYS A 176 -10.77 -26.69 0.77
CA LYS A 176 -10.00 -25.61 0.11
C LYS A 176 -10.18 -24.22 0.72
N SER A 177 -9.04 -23.62 1.04
CA SER A 177 -8.91 -22.22 1.48
C SER A 177 -9.54 -21.27 0.46
N SER A 178 -10.42 -20.42 0.92
CA SER A 178 -11.02 -19.38 0.10
C SER A 178 -10.65 -18.00 0.63
N PRO A 179 -10.23 -17.13 -0.22
CA PRO A 179 -9.72 -15.80 0.07
C PRO A 179 -10.82 -14.78 0.38
N ILE A 180 -10.37 -13.64 0.87
CA ILE A 180 -11.17 -12.56 1.39
C ILE A 180 -11.15 -11.41 0.38
N ALA A 181 -12.28 -11.19 -0.28
CA ALA A 181 -12.43 -10.04 -1.15
C ALA A 181 -13.87 -9.54 -1.15
N GLU A 182 -14.04 -8.23 -1.29
CA GLU A 182 -15.33 -7.62 -1.57
C GLU A 182 -15.62 -7.71 -3.07
N LEU A 183 -16.74 -8.29 -3.44
CA LEU A 183 -17.19 -8.30 -4.83
C LEU A 183 -17.78 -6.94 -5.18
N LEU A 184 -17.19 -6.26 -6.14
CA LEU A 184 -17.70 -5.04 -6.74
C LEU A 184 -18.60 -5.36 -7.95
N LYS A 185 -18.27 -6.41 -8.71
CA LYS A 185 -19.00 -6.83 -9.90
C LYS A 185 -19.04 -8.36 -9.99
N PHE A 186 -20.18 -8.92 -10.35
CA PHE A 186 -20.36 -10.35 -10.56
C PHE A 186 -21.27 -10.63 -11.75
N LYS A 187 -20.84 -11.49 -12.67
CA LYS A 187 -21.53 -11.78 -13.94
C LYS A 187 -21.98 -10.51 -14.67
N GLY A 188 -21.06 -9.52 -14.77
CA GLY A 188 -21.30 -8.27 -15.44
C GLY A 188 -22.21 -7.27 -14.70
N LYS A 189 -22.76 -7.62 -13.53
CA LYS A 189 -23.66 -6.74 -12.75
C LYS A 189 -22.94 -6.14 -11.55
N ASP A 190 -23.18 -4.87 -11.25
CA ASP A 190 -22.74 -4.23 -10.02
C ASP A 190 -23.42 -4.90 -8.81
N VAL A 191 -22.61 -5.42 -7.89
CA VAL A 191 -23.04 -6.06 -6.66
C VAL A 191 -22.45 -5.39 -5.42
N SER A 192 -21.79 -4.25 -5.59
CA SER A 192 -21.10 -3.51 -4.53
C SER A 192 -22.01 -3.13 -3.35
N SER A 193 -23.31 -2.95 -3.60
CA SER A 193 -24.31 -2.60 -2.59
C SER A 193 -25.05 -3.81 -1.99
N ILE A 194 -25.00 -4.99 -2.64
CA ILE A 194 -25.89 -6.13 -2.35
C ILE A 194 -25.12 -7.39 -1.95
N SER A 195 -23.79 -7.38 -2.00
CA SER A 195 -22.96 -8.59 -1.81
C SER A 195 -23.19 -9.25 -0.45
N LYS A 196 -24.21 -10.14 -0.39
CA LYS A 196 -24.56 -10.99 0.76
C LYS A 196 -24.08 -12.43 0.56
N GLN A 197 -22.96 -12.65 -0.12
CA GLN A 197 -22.51 -14.02 -0.36
C GLN A 197 -21.96 -14.66 0.92
N LYS A 198 -22.58 -15.75 1.34
CA LYS A 198 -22.10 -16.62 2.41
C LYS A 198 -21.01 -17.52 1.85
N ILE A 199 -19.75 -17.15 1.99
CA ILE A 199 -18.65 -18.06 1.69
C ILE A 199 -17.47 -17.77 2.63
N ARG A 200 -16.76 -18.78 3.02
CA ARG A 200 -15.61 -18.95 3.90
C ARG A 200 -14.76 -17.70 4.15
N CYS A 201 -14.59 -17.36 5.41
CA CYS A 201 -13.98 -16.10 5.85
C CYS A 201 -12.57 -16.34 6.41
N ALA A 202 -11.63 -15.48 6.03
CA ALA A 202 -10.61 -15.13 6.99
C ALA A 202 -11.17 -14.00 7.87
N GLU A 203 -10.84 -14.00 9.11
CA GLU A 203 -11.26 -12.97 10.04
C GLU A 203 -10.15 -11.95 10.19
N ILE A 204 -10.44 -10.68 9.92
CA ILE A 204 -9.53 -9.59 10.27
C ILE A 204 -9.64 -9.37 11.78
N ILE A 205 -8.56 -9.69 12.49
CA ILE A 205 -8.47 -9.55 13.95
C ILE A 205 -8.17 -8.10 14.32
N GLY A 206 -7.25 -7.47 13.61
CA GLY A 206 -6.89 -6.08 13.78
C GLY A 206 -6.27 -5.50 12.52
N LYS A 207 -6.40 -4.19 12.32
CA LYS A 207 -5.74 -3.46 11.25
C LYS A 207 -5.43 -2.03 11.64
N THR A 208 -4.31 -1.52 11.15
CA THR A 208 -3.89 -0.13 11.33
C THR A 208 -3.01 0.29 10.16
N GLY A 209 -2.93 1.57 9.89
CA GLY A 209 -2.10 2.10 8.81
C GLY A 209 -1.79 3.58 9.00
N SER A 210 -0.83 4.07 8.22
CA SER A 210 -0.46 5.48 8.17
C SER A 210 0.02 5.90 6.79
N LYS A 211 0.04 7.21 6.56
CA LYS A 211 0.47 7.84 5.30
C LYS A 211 1.98 8.14 5.26
N ILE A 212 2.77 7.40 6.01
CA ILE A 212 4.23 7.46 5.97
C ILE A 212 4.71 6.26 5.16
N GLY A 213 5.67 6.46 4.25
CA GLY A 213 6.24 5.39 3.45
C GLY A 213 7.65 5.67 2.95
N GLY A 214 8.12 4.89 1.99
CA GLY A 214 9.47 5.01 1.45
C GLY A 214 9.82 6.39 0.89
N LYS A 215 8.84 7.11 0.37
CA LYS A 215 9.03 8.47 -0.18
C LYS A 215 9.21 9.53 0.88
N ASP A 216 8.61 9.35 2.04
CA ASP A 216 8.87 10.23 3.18
C ASP A 216 10.32 10.04 3.65
N ILE A 217 10.83 8.81 3.62
CA ILE A 217 12.25 8.52 3.91
C ILE A 217 13.17 9.16 2.86
N ASP A 218 12.80 9.13 1.58
CA ASP A 218 13.56 9.81 0.52
C ASP A 218 13.61 11.31 0.77
N GLN A 219 12.49 11.93 1.16
CA GLN A 219 12.44 13.35 1.52
C GLN A 219 13.32 13.66 2.73
N TRP A 220 13.31 12.83 3.78
CA TRP A 220 14.17 13.02 4.96
C TRP A 220 15.67 12.96 4.63
N ILE A 221 16.06 12.11 3.66
CA ILE A 221 17.44 12.08 3.17
C ILE A 221 17.80 13.41 2.50
N ILE A 222 16.90 13.95 1.69
CA ILE A 222 17.12 15.23 1.02
C ILE A 222 17.18 16.36 2.05
N ASP A 223 16.22 16.44 2.96
CA ASP A 223 16.13 17.49 3.98
C ASP A 223 17.34 17.51 4.92
N TYR A 224 17.96 16.35 5.12
CA TYR A 224 19.20 16.24 5.91
C TYR A 224 20.38 16.98 5.26
N PHE A 225 20.45 17.00 3.91
CA PHE A 225 21.53 17.66 3.17
C PHE A 225 21.12 19.03 2.64
N ILE A 226 19.86 19.20 2.22
CA ILE A 226 19.31 20.38 1.59
C ILE A 226 17.93 20.68 2.19
N PRO A 227 17.88 21.38 3.36
CA PRO A 227 16.62 21.62 4.09
C PRO A 227 15.53 22.33 3.28
N ASP A 228 15.90 23.18 2.33
CA ASP A 228 14.96 23.94 1.48
C ASP A 228 14.92 23.44 0.04
N ASN A 229 15.00 22.10 -0.14
CA ASN A 229 15.02 21.51 -1.46
C ASN A 229 13.76 21.86 -2.29
N LYS A 230 13.98 22.35 -3.51
CA LYS A 230 12.93 22.70 -4.48
C LYS A 230 12.89 21.74 -5.68
N TYR A 231 13.82 20.80 -5.78
CA TYR A 231 14.03 19.99 -6.97
C TYR A 231 13.53 18.58 -6.79
N SER A 232 12.46 18.22 -7.51
CA SER A 232 11.84 16.89 -7.46
C SER A 232 12.76 15.77 -7.96
N ILE A 233 13.75 16.08 -8.79
CA ILE A 233 14.76 15.12 -9.29
C ILE A 233 15.56 14.51 -8.13
N ASN A 234 15.74 15.24 -7.03
CA ASN A 234 16.47 14.75 -5.87
C ASN A 234 15.76 13.55 -5.20
N LEU A 235 14.43 13.43 -5.31
CA LEU A 235 13.71 12.27 -4.78
C LEU A 235 14.14 10.95 -5.44
N LEU A 236 14.36 10.94 -6.76
CA LEU A 236 14.84 9.75 -7.47
C LEU A 236 16.26 9.37 -7.01
N LYS A 237 17.11 10.37 -6.80
CA LYS A 237 18.48 10.15 -6.31
C LYS A 237 18.51 9.67 -4.86
N ALA A 238 17.63 10.21 -4.03
CA ALA A 238 17.44 9.75 -2.64
C ALA A 238 16.92 8.32 -2.59
N GLU A 239 15.95 7.95 -3.43
CA GLU A 239 15.48 6.58 -3.54
C GLU A 239 16.60 5.62 -3.94
N GLN A 240 17.41 5.97 -4.94
CA GLN A 240 18.53 5.13 -5.38
C GLN A 240 19.53 4.89 -4.24
N ILE A 241 19.91 5.94 -3.51
CA ILE A 241 20.86 5.78 -2.40
C ILE A 241 20.24 5.04 -1.20
N LYS A 242 18.95 5.27 -0.89
CA LYS A 242 18.20 4.51 0.11
C LYS A 242 18.21 3.02 -0.20
N CYS A 243 17.87 2.63 -1.44
CA CYS A 243 17.88 1.23 -1.87
C CYS A 243 19.28 0.62 -1.75
N LYS A 244 20.30 1.37 -2.16
CA LYS A 244 21.71 0.95 -2.03
C LYS A 244 22.08 0.71 -0.56
N LEU A 245 21.79 1.64 0.34
CA LEU A 245 22.10 1.54 1.78
C LEU A 245 21.28 0.44 2.49
N SER A 246 20.17 0.01 1.91
CA SER A 246 19.35 -1.10 2.43
C SER A 246 19.90 -2.48 2.07
N SER A 247 20.89 -2.57 1.17
CA SER A 247 21.55 -3.84 0.83
C SER A 247 22.41 -4.36 1.97
N SER A 248 22.45 -5.70 2.14
CA SER A 248 23.29 -6.39 3.11
C SER A 248 24.78 -6.29 2.82
N GLU A 249 25.16 -6.07 1.55
CA GLU A 249 26.54 -6.02 1.08
C GLU A 249 27.27 -4.72 1.43
N ILE A 250 26.55 -3.72 1.91
CA ILE A 250 27.09 -2.39 2.21
C ILE A 250 27.64 -2.36 3.64
N GLU A 251 28.89 -1.96 3.80
CA GLU A 251 29.54 -1.76 5.10
C GLU A 251 28.97 -0.55 5.85
N TYR A 252 28.88 -0.65 7.17
CA TYR A 252 28.17 0.31 8.03
C TYR A 252 28.75 1.73 8.00
N GLU A 253 30.08 1.84 8.03
CA GLU A 253 30.79 3.13 8.09
C GLU A 253 31.17 3.70 6.71
N ASN A 254 31.14 2.88 5.67
CA ASN A 254 31.53 3.33 4.33
C ASN A 254 30.56 4.39 3.81
N LYS A 255 31.14 5.46 3.27
CA LYS A 255 30.41 6.58 2.70
C LYS A 255 30.22 6.40 1.20
N TYR A 256 29.00 6.57 0.76
CA TYR A 256 28.61 6.45 -0.64
C TYR A 256 28.18 7.82 -1.17
N PRO A 257 28.67 8.19 -2.37
CA PRO A 257 28.33 9.47 -2.96
C PRO A 257 26.87 9.44 -3.49
N THR A 258 26.17 10.54 -3.28
CA THR A 258 24.95 10.89 -3.99
C THR A 258 25.06 12.31 -4.52
N LYS A 259 24.61 12.55 -5.76
CA LYS A 259 24.62 13.88 -6.37
C LYS A 259 23.23 14.47 -6.22
N LEU A 260 23.11 15.60 -5.56
CA LEU A 260 21.86 16.32 -5.40
C LEU A 260 21.95 17.68 -6.07
N LEU A 261 20.86 18.12 -6.66
CA LEU A 261 20.74 19.43 -7.27
C LEU A 261 20.49 20.47 -6.17
N VAL A 262 21.39 21.42 -6.02
CA VAL A 262 21.29 22.51 -5.00
C VAL A 262 20.80 23.82 -5.60
N GLU A 263 21.17 24.10 -6.86
CA GLU A 263 20.70 25.23 -7.66
C GLU A 263 20.37 24.76 -9.08
N GLU A 264 19.75 25.63 -9.88
CA GLU A 264 19.43 25.32 -11.27
C GLU A 264 20.71 24.96 -12.06
N ASN A 265 20.78 23.71 -12.54
CA ASN A 265 21.95 23.13 -13.22
C ASN A 265 23.22 22.96 -12.37
N GLN A 266 23.14 23.09 -11.04
CA GLN A 266 24.28 22.88 -10.16
C GLN A 266 24.05 21.67 -9.25
N GLU A 267 24.83 20.60 -9.48
CA GLU A 267 24.85 19.41 -8.63
C GLU A 267 26.02 19.46 -7.66
N GLU A 268 25.75 19.08 -6.40
CA GLU A 268 26.78 18.83 -5.40
C GLU A 268 26.82 17.35 -4.99
N VAL A 269 28.01 16.88 -4.62
CA VAL A 269 28.22 15.51 -4.17
C VAL A 269 28.16 15.45 -2.65
N PHE A 270 27.16 14.77 -2.14
CA PHE A 270 27.02 14.47 -0.73
C PHE A 270 27.42 13.02 -0.44
N TYR A 271 27.90 12.77 0.77
CA TYR A 271 28.34 11.45 1.18
C TYR A 271 27.49 10.93 2.34
N ILE A 272 26.89 9.76 2.15
CA ILE A 272 26.01 9.12 3.15
C ILE A 272 26.50 7.70 3.44
N SER A 273 26.46 7.32 4.73
CA SER A 273 26.72 5.94 5.21
C SER A 273 25.46 5.34 5.81
N LYS A 274 25.44 4.02 6.06
CA LYS A 274 24.34 3.39 6.82
C LYS A 274 24.13 4.08 8.17
N LYS A 275 25.20 4.45 8.85
CA LYS A 275 25.16 5.17 10.14
C LYS A 275 24.38 6.49 10.04
N ILE A 276 24.66 7.30 9.00
CA ILE A 276 23.93 8.55 8.75
C ILE A 276 22.47 8.26 8.40
N PHE A 277 22.23 7.27 7.57
CA PHE A 277 20.89 6.86 7.17
C PHE A 277 20.04 6.42 8.37
N GLU A 278 20.58 5.61 9.27
CA GLU A 278 19.90 5.21 10.51
C GLU A 278 19.63 6.41 11.41
N LYS A 279 20.59 7.34 11.52
CA LYS A 279 20.38 8.59 12.25
C LYS A 279 19.19 9.38 11.71
N ILE A 280 19.10 9.53 10.38
CA ILE A 280 17.96 10.21 9.71
C ILE A 280 16.64 9.53 10.09
N ILE A 281 16.56 8.20 10.04
CA ILE A 281 15.35 7.44 10.39
C ILE A 281 14.96 7.66 11.85
N ILE A 282 15.93 7.67 12.76
CA ILE A 282 15.70 7.84 14.21
C ILE A 282 15.25 9.27 14.51
N GLU A 283 15.89 10.28 13.95
CA GLU A 283 15.56 11.69 14.15
C GLU A 283 14.16 12.04 13.63
N ASN A 284 13.70 11.36 12.56
CA ASN A 284 12.33 11.47 12.05
C ASN A 284 11.32 10.54 12.77
N ASN A 285 11.68 9.96 13.90
CA ASN A 285 10.81 9.19 14.79
C ASN A 285 10.10 8.00 14.14
N LEU A 286 10.59 7.43 13.04
CA LEU A 286 9.94 6.32 12.34
C LEU A 286 9.71 5.10 13.25
N LEU A 287 10.70 4.73 14.08
CA LEU A 287 10.57 3.59 14.99
C LEU A 287 9.50 3.81 16.07
N ASN A 288 9.36 5.04 16.57
CA ASN A 288 8.30 5.38 17.53
C ASN A 288 6.92 5.33 16.86
N HIS A 289 6.85 5.73 15.62
CA HIS A 289 5.63 5.62 14.81
C HIS A 289 5.23 4.15 14.60
N LEU A 290 6.19 3.29 14.21
CA LEU A 290 5.96 1.84 14.11
C LEU A 290 5.52 1.22 15.45
N ASN A 291 6.10 1.65 16.57
CA ASN A 291 5.67 1.21 17.90
C ASN A 291 4.22 1.59 18.21
N SER A 292 3.79 2.80 17.81
CA SER A 292 2.41 3.24 17.99
C SER A 292 1.43 2.40 17.16
N LEU A 293 1.74 2.17 15.89
CA LEU A 293 0.92 1.33 15.02
C LEU A 293 0.81 -0.10 15.55
N LEU A 294 1.93 -0.69 15.96
CA LEU A 294 1.93 -2.04 16.54
C LEU A 294 1.10 -2.10 17.81
N LYS A 295 1.22 -1.11 18.71
CA LYS A 295 0.42 -1.01 19.93
C LYS A 295 -1.07 -0.93 19.61
N ASP A 296 -1.47 -0.11 18.64
CA ASP A 296 -2.85 0.03 18.20
C ASP A 296 -3.41 -1.26 17.62
N LEU A 297 -2.61 -1.96 16.81
CA LEU A 297 -2.96 -3.26 16.24
C LEU A 297 -3.20 -4.29 17.35
N LEU A 298 -2.27 -4.39 18.31
CA LEU A 298 -2.38 -5.34 19.41
C LEU A 298 -3.52 -5.02 20.38
N ASN A 299 -3.86 -3.76 20.57
CA ASN A 299 -5.03 -3.37 21.35
C ASN A 299 -6.34 -3.85 20.71
N GLN A 300 -6.45 -3.76 19.40
CA GLN A 300 -7.60 -4.32 18.67
C GLN A 300 -7.62 -5.84 18.76
N ALA A 301 -6.46 -6.49 18.60
CA ALA A 301 -6.32 -7.93 18.68
C ALA A 301 -6.71 -8.50 20.05
N ARG A 302 -6.35 -7.82 21.13
CA ARG A 302 -6.76 -8.20 22.50
C ARG A 302 -8.26 -8.21 22.69
N GLY A 303 -8.98 -7.27 22.06
CA GLY A 303 -10.44 -7.27 22.06
C GLY A 303 -11.06 -8.53 21.41
N LYS A 304 -10.27 -9.28 20.64
CA LYS A 304 -10.63 -10.56 20.03
C LYS A 304 -9.82 -11.74 20.58
N PHE A 305 -9.33 -11.63 21.80
CA PHE A 305 -8.55 -12.66 22.49
C PHE A 305 -7.33 -13.14 21.67
N CYS A 306 -6.62 -12.21 21.05
CA CYS A 306 -5.40 -12.49 20.32
C CYS A 306 -4.23 -11.65 20.85
N THR A 307 -3.12 -12.32 21.11
CA THR A 307 -1.85 -11.74 21.56
C THR A 307 -0.75 -12.02 20.55
N LEU A 308 0.45 -11.49 20.78
CA LEU A 308 1.62 -11.81 19.94
C LEU A 308 1.96 -13.30 19.96
N ASP A 309 1.82 -13.95 21.12
CA ASP A 309 2.16 -15.37 21.28
C ASP A 309 1.19 -16.29 20.48
N ASP A 310 0.04 -15.78 20.06
CA ASP A 310 -0.92 -16.52 19.24
C ASP A 310 -0.60 -16.47 17.74
N LEU A 311 0.38 -15.66 17.32
CA LEU A 311 0.73 -15.51 15.92
C LEU A 311 1.58 -16.68 15.43
N SER A 312 1.20 -17.25 14.30
CA SER A 312 1.92 -18.34 13.64
C SER A 312 3.08 -17.85 12.77
N ALA A 313 2.94 -16.68 12.17
CA ALA A 313 3.95 -16.09 11.31
C ALA A 313 3.77 -14.57 11.20
N ILE A 314 4.86 -13.89 10.80
CA ILE A 314 4.86 -12.49 10.38
C ILE A 314 5.31 -12.42 8.94
N ILE A 315 4.58 -11.67 8.14
CA ILE A 315 4.88 -11.44 6.73
C ILE A 315 5.37 -10.02 6.54
N LEU A 316 6.55 -9.87 5.98
CA LEU A 316 7.14 -8.59 5.62
C LEU A 316 6.94 -8.31 4.15
N VAL A 317 6.27 -7.20 3.84
CA VAL A 317 5.92 -6.77 2.49
C VAL A 317 6.38 -5.33 2.27
N GLY A 318 6.57 -4.94 1.03
CA GLY A 318 7.00 -3.61 0.66
C GLY A 318 8.51 -3.40 0.81
N GLY A 319 9.08 -2.57 -0.08
CA GLY A 319 10.53 -2.30 -0.14
C GLY A 319 11.11 -1.71 1.14
N GLY A 320 10.32 -0.94 1.90
CA GLY A 320 10.74 -0.34 3.16
C GLY A 320 11.08 -1.36 4.25
N THR A 321 10.52 -2.57 4.20
CA THR A 321 10.85 -3.65 5.15
C THR A 321 12.28 -4.19 4.96
N GLN A 322 12.93 -3.86 3.86
CA GLN A 322 14.31 -4.25 3.60
C GLN A 322 15.33 -3.39 4.34
N ILE A 323 14.93 -2.23 4.87
CA ILE A 323 15.81 -1.33 5.64
C ILE A 323 16.33 -2.05 6.89
N PRO A 324 17.67 -2.13 7.09
CA PRO A 324 18.27 -2.92 8.17
C PRO A 324 17.73 -2.56 9.57
N LEU A 325 17.62 -1.26 9.87
CA LEU A 325 17.10 -0.77 11.16
C LEU A 325 15.65 -1.22 11.42
N ILE A 326 14.84 -1.35 10.38
CA ILE A 326 13.46 -1.85 10.49
C ILE A 326 13.47 -3.36 10.74
N LYS A 327 14.33 -4.11 10.05
CA LYS A 327 14.50 -5.56 10.31
C LYS A 327 14.94 -5.83 11.76
N GLU A 328 15.87 -5.05 12.26
CA GLU A 328 16.30 -5.14 13.66
C GLU A 328 15.18 -4.79 14.64
N TRP A 329 14.40 -3.74 14.35
CA TRP A 329 13.24 -3.38 15.17
C TRP A 329 12.24 -4.53 15.24
N ILE A 330 11.92 -5.18 14.10
CA ILE A 330 11.02 -6.33 14.06
C ILE A 330 11.61 -7.48 14.89
N ALA A 331 12.86 -7.85 14.68
CA ALA A 331 13.51 -8.94 15.39
C ALA A 331 13.52 -8.73 16.91
N LYS A 332 13.73 -7.49 17.37
CA LYS A 332 13.69 -7.13 18.80
C LYS A 332 12.28 -7.21 19.40
N LYS A 333 11.26 -6.84 18.63
CA LYS A 333 9.86 -6.80 19.11
C LYS A 333 9.19 -8.16 19.08
N ILE A 334 9.57 -9.03 18.17
CA ILE A 334 8.84 -10.26 17.82
C ILE A 334 9.83 -11.42 17.65
N SER A 335 10.63 -11.66 18.67
CA SER A 335 11.77 -12.61 18.61
C SER A 335 11.41 -14.11 18.56
N LYS A 336 10.13 -14.47 18.78
CA LYS A 336 9.71 -15.88 18.89
C LYS A 336 8.85 -16.38 17.73
N ILE A 337 8.55 -15.52 16.75
CA ILE A 337 7.60 -15.83 15.68
C ILE A 337 8.38 -15.95 14.36
N GLU A 338 7.98 -16.92 13.53
CA GLU A 338 8.58 -17.10 12.21
C GLU A 338 8.34 -15.85 11.33
N ILE A 339 9.41 -15.27 10.83
CA ILE A 339 9.35 -14.13 9.90
C ILE A 339 9.46 -14.68 8.49
N LYS A 340 8.42 -14.45 7.68
CA LYS A 340 8.39 -14.79 6.26
C LYS A 340 8.55 -13.51 5.44
N SER A 341 9.54 -13.51 4.56
CA SER A 341 9.82 -12.39 3.67
C SER A 341 9.64 -12.86 2.21
N PRO A 342 8.40 -12.92 1.70
CA PRO A 342 8.17 -13.20 0.29
C PRO A 342 8.75 -12.06 -0.58
N PRO A 343 8.80 -12.21 -1.92
CA PRO A 343 9.22 -11.12 -2.79
C PRO A 343 8.46 -9.83 -2.44
N PRO A 344 9.14 -8.77 -1.96
CA PRO A 344 8.47 -7.69 -1.22
C PRO A 344 7.56 -6.82 -2.08
N ILE A 345 7.78 -6.77 -3.40
CA ILE A 345 6.99 -5.93 -4.31
C ILE A 345 5.84 -6.72 -4.92
N GLU A 346 6.05 -8.00 -5.24
CA GLU A 346 5.09 -8.83 -5.97
C GLU A 346 4.09 -9.57 -5.07
N SER A 347 4.40 -9.71 -3.79
CA SER A 347 3.63 -10.56 -2.87
C SER A 347 2.16 -10.15 -2.74
N ILE A 348 1.86 -8.86 -2.78
CA ILE A 348 0.48 -8.34 -2.75
C ILE A 348 -0.28 -8.80 -4.01
N ALA A 349 0.33 -8.64 -5.19
CA ALA A 349 -0.29 -9.01 -6.45
C ALA A 349 -0.46 -10.53 -6.57
N LEU A 350 0.51 -11.32 -6.11
CA LEU A 350 0.45 -12.78 -6.10
C LEU A 350 -0.59 -13.29 -5.09
N GLY A 351 -0.65 -12.68 -3.91
CA GLY A 351 -1.66 -13.00 -2.91
C GLY A 351 -3.09 -12.65 -3.37
N ALA A 352 -3.25 -11.52 -4.07
CA ALA A 352 -4.52 -11.16 -4.67
C ALA A 352 -5.02 -12.20 -5.69
N LEU A 353 -4.11 -12.82 -6.45
CA LEU A 353 -4.46 -13.91 -7.38
C LEU A 353 -4.91 -15.18 -6.67
N ALA A 354 -4.47 -15.42 -5.44
CA ALA A 354 -4.93 -16.57 -4.65
C ALA A 354 -6.41 -16.48 -4.26
N MET A 355 -7.06 -15.35 -4.55
CA MET A 355 -8.47 -15.14 -4.23
C MET A 355 -9.39 -15.86 -5.19
N THR A 356 -10.29 -16.65 -4.64
CA THR A 356 -11.37 -17.31 -5.41
C THR A 356 -12.68 -16.55 -5.28
N PRO A 357 -13.64 -16.67 -6.23
CA PRO A 357 -14.92 -15.98 -6.16
C PRO A 357 -15.72 -16.31 -4.91
N GLY A 358 -16.41 -15.36 -4.39
CA GLY A 358 -17.49 -15.61 -3.46
C GLY A 358 -17.17 -15.52 -1.97
N VAL A 359 -16.24 -14.69 -1.52
CA VAL A 359 -15.82 -14.59 -0.12
C VAL A 359 -16.39 -13.35 0.57
N LYS A 360 -17.01 -13.54 1.76
CA LYS A 360 -17.40 -12.45 2.66
C LYS A 360 -16.25 -12.04 3.56
N ILE A 361 -15.98 -10.74 3.65
CA ILE A 361 -15.12 -10.17 4.69
C ILE A 361 -15.99 -9.83 5.90
N LYS A 362 -15.62 -10.32 7.08
CA LYS A 362 -15.94 -9.64 8.33
C LYS A 362 -14.80 -8.65 8.59
N ASP A 363 -15.01 -7.43 8.17
CA ASP A 363 -14.03 -6.35 8.37
C ASP A 363 -14.18 -5.75 9.77
N ILE A 364 -13.25 -4.88 10.16
CA ILE A 364 -13.29 -4.12 11.40
C ILE A 364 -13.17 -2.63 11.12
N LEU A 365 -13.76 -1.84 11.99
CA LEU A 365 -13.62 -0.39 11.91
C LEU A 365 -12.19 0.01 12.29
N ASN A 366 -11.48 0.63 11.35
CA ASN A 366 -10.14 1.16 11.61
C ASN A 366 -10.17 2.50 12.36
N LYS A 367 -11.34 3.15 12.46
CA LYS A 367 -11.58 4.37 13.25
C LYS A 367 -12.83 4.19 14.11
N GLY A 368 -12.79 4.71 15.33
CA GLY A 368 -13.97 4.79 16.19
C GLY A 368 -14.80 6.04 15.87
N LEU A 369 -16.09 5.98 16.18
CA LEU A 369 -17.00 7.12 16.16
C LEU A 369 -17.53 7.38 17.57
N SER A 370 -17.41 8.61 18.05
CA SER A 370 -17.93 9.01 19.35
C SER A 370 -18.75 10.31 19.22
N ILE A 371 -19.76 10.47 20.04
CA ILE A 371 -20.49 11.72 20.18
C ILE A 371 -20.10 12.42 21.48
N ARG A 372 -20.04 13.74 21.43
CA ARG A 372 -19.78 14.57 22.61
C ARG A 372 -21.09 14.87 23.29
N LEU A 373 -21.26 14.39 24.51
CA LEU A 373 -22.42 14.61 25.35
C LEU A 373 -22.07 15.51 26.52
N PHE A 374 -23.08 16.19 27.07
CA PHE A 374 -22.94 17.00 28.28
C PHE A 374 -23.64 16.31 29.46
N ASN A 375 -22.88 15.97 30.48
CA ASN A 375 -23.43 15.45 31.73
C ASN A 375 -23.87 16.62 32.62
N LYS A 376 -25.17 16.82 32.74
CA LYS A 376 -25.76 17.91 33.54
C LYS A 376 -25.46 17.80 35.03
N ARG A 377 -25.26 16.57 35.57
CA ARG A 377 -24.97 16.37 37.01
C ARG A 377 -23.52 16.75 37.33
N GLU A 378 -22.59 16.40 36.47
CA GLU A 378 -21.16 16.66 36.68
C GLU A 378 -20.69 17.97 36.02
N GLN A 379 -21.58 18.67 35.31
CA GLN A 379 -21.27 19.89 34.57
C GLN A 379 -20.06 19.76 33.63
N LYS A 380 -19.91 18.55 33.01
CA LYS A 380 -18.77 18.21 32.15
C LYS A 380 -19.22 17.59 30.84
N HIS A 381 -18.44 17.83 29.81
CA HIS A 381 -18.54 17.10 28.56
C HIS A 381 -17.78 15.78 28.66
N PHE A 382 -18.34 14.73 28.04
CA PHE A 382 -17.68 13.45 27.86
C PHE A 382 -17.96 12.91 26.45
N TRP A 383 -17.08 12.02 25.99
CA TRP A 383 -17.22 11.38 24.70
C TRP A 383 -17.85 9.99 24.91
N HIS A 384 -19.00 9.81 24.33
CA HIS A 384 -19.68 8.50 24.32
C HIS A 384 -19.35 7.78 23.02
N PRO A 385 -18.66 6.63 23.05
CA PRO A 385 -18.37 5.86 21.85
C PRO A 385 -19.65 5.24 21.31
N ILE A 386 -19.89 5.44 20.00
CA ILE A 386 -20.97 4.76 19.26
C ILE A 386 -20.38 3.48 18.64
N PHE A 387 -19.22 3.62 17.99
CA PHE A 387 -18.48 2.50 17.45
C PHE A 387 -17.03 2.58 17.92
N CYS A 388 -16.50 1.44 18.37
CA CYS A 388 -15.12 1.36 18.79
C CYS A 388 -14.19 0.99 17.62
N LYS A 389 -12.97 1.56 17.60
CA LYS A 389 -11.91 1.09 16.70
C LYS A 389 -11.68 -0.41 16.95
N GLY A 390 -11.63 -1.21 15.89
CA GLY A 390 -11.50 -2.67 15.97
C GLY A 390 -12.82 -3.43 16.08
N GLN A 391 -13.96 -2.74 16.19
CA GLN A 391 -15.27 -3.38 16.17
C GLN A 391 -15.57 -3.99 14.79
N THR A 392 -16.16 -5.18 14.76
CA THR A 392 -16.56 -5.86 13.50
C THR A 392 -17.58 -5.04 12.74
N TRP A 393 -17.44 -4.98 11.42
CA TRP A 393 -18.36 -4.25 10.54
C TRP A 393 -18.75 -5.12 9.33
N PRO A 394 -20.02 -5.15 8.93
CA PRO A 394 -21.17 -4.57 9.67
C PRO A 394 -21.38 -5.26 11.02
N THR A 395 -21.83 -4.50 12.00
CA THR A 395 -22.31 -5.07 13.28
C THR A 395 -23.61 -5.80 13.02
N GLU A 396 -23.71 -7.04 13.51
CA GLU A 396 -24.98 -7.78 13.55
C GLU A 396 -25.92 -7.16 14.57
#